data_7937edcd64303be9a63dafe20b7b77ab
#
_entry.id   7937edcd64303be9a63dafe20b7b77ab
#
_cell.length_a   1.000
_cell.length_b   1.000
_cell.length_c   1.000
_cell.angle_alpha   90.00
_cell.angle_beta   90.00
_cell.angle_gamma   90.00
#
_symmetry.space_group_name_H-M   'P 1'
#
loop_
_entity.id
_entity.type
_entity.pdbx_description
1 polymer ?
#
loop_
_entity_poly.entity_id
_entity_poly.type
_entity_poly.pdbx_seq_one_letter_code
_entity_poly.pdbx_strand_id
1 'polypeptide(L)'
;SFTGAPPSGTNNIYVVHQAKSVGTISVPDSYKSDSQTISGARTFNGGITMGGTTPTLTIGDAGAEDTKIVFDGNAQDFHIGLDDSADDLVIGLGSALGTTTHMSFDENGAILKPLQPAFSAYIASTQSISSTSTTTITFNTEVFDQNADFNTSNYTFTAPVTGRYLLAIKFRLVNADGNSGGHYTQTQIVTSNRTYTTISGTTLTYEAQNTTVIADMDASDTALVKITSSNDNDYQVGGGSGETSFFGCLLA
;
A
#
# COMPACT_ATOMS: atom_id res chain seq x y z
N SER A 1 -70.60 18.51 -1.67
CA SER A 1 -71.93 18.48 -2.28
C SER A 1 -72.41 19.92 -2.60
N PHE A 2 -72.91 20.09 -3.79
CA PHE A 2 -73.49 21.39 -4.16
C PHE A 2 -74.91 21.48 -3.53
N THR A 3 -75.25 22.60 -2.88
CA THR A 3 -76.52 22.81 -2.19
C THR A 3 -77.59 23.30 -3.11
N GLY A 4 -77.34 23.46 -4.40
CA GLY A 4 -78.33 23.93 -5.41
C GLY A 4 -77.86 23.51 -6.82
N ALA A 5 -78.87 23.48 -7.75
CA ALA A 5 -78.52 23.22 -9.16
C ALA A 5 -77.73 24.40 -9.73
N PRO A 6 -76.72 24.12 -10.60
CA PRO A 6 -75.99 25.20 -11.26
C PRO A 6 -76.93 26.05 -12.16
N PRO A 7 -76.61 27.31 -12.32
CA PRO A 7 -77.41 28.15 -13.20
C PRO A 7 -77.39 27.59 -14.63
N SER A 8 -78.47 27.83 -15.34
CA SER A 8 -78.61 27.40 -16.73
C SER A 8 -77.64 28.17 -17.62
N GLY A 9 -76.79 27.46 -18.34
CA GLY A 9 -75.78 27.98 -19.26
C GLY A 9 -74.78 26.92 -19.69
N THR A 10 -74.14 27.12 -20.81
CA THR A 10 -73.04 26.20 -21.26
C THR A 10 -71.71 26.54 -20.56
N ASN A 11 -70.99 25.56 -20.09
CA ASN A 11 -69.67 25.68 -19.47
C ASN A 11 -69.62 26.40 -18.10
N ASN A 12 -70.69 26.28 -17.29
CA ASN A 12 -70.81 26.98 -16.02
C ASN A 12 -70.38 26.20 -14.79
N ILE A 13 -69.83 25.00 -14.98
CA ILE A 13 -69.22 24.18 -13.92
C ILE A 13 -67.87 23.77 -14.34
N TYR A 14 -66.85 24.17 -13.57
CA TYR A 14 -65.48 23.68 -13.67
C TYR A 14 -65.19 22.85 -12.43
N VAL A 15 -64.89 21.53 -12.62
CA VAL A 15 -64.43 20.70 -11.57
C VAL A 15 -62.91 20.64 -11.69
N VAL A 16 -62.22 21.37 -10.83
CA VAL A 16 -60.78 21.21 -10.68
C VAL A 16 -60.54 20.07 -9.71
N HIS A 17 -60.14 18.97 -10.22
CA HIS A 17 -59.69 17.85 -9.39
C HIS A 17 -58.27 18.19 -8.90
N GLN A 18 -58.19 18.74 -7.69
CA GLN A 18 -56.89 18.81 -7.00
C GLN A 18 -56.61 17.44 -6.40
N ALA A 19 -55.86 16.63 -7.12
CA ALA A 19 -55.30 15.44 -6.55
C ALA A 19 -54.34 15.88 -5.45
N LYS A 20 -54.69 15.64 -4.20
CA LYS A 20 -53.74 15.75 -3.10
C LYS A 20 -52.62 14.70 -3.36
N SER A 21 -51.48 15.18 -3.69
CA SER A 21 -50.30 14.31 -3.83
C SER A 21 -49.90 13.80 -2.44
N VAL A 22 -50.66 12.86 -1.92
CA VAL A 22 -50.34 12.09 -0.73
C VAL A 22 -50.51 10.64 -1.11
N GLY A 23 -49.46 10.06 -1.54
CA GLY A 23 -49.52 8.64 -1.79
C GLY A 23 -48.31 8.19 -2.56
N THR A 24 -47.92 6.99 -2.28
CA THR A 24 -47.01 6.21 -3.09
C THR A 24 -47.45 6.33 -4.54
N ILE A 25 -46.66 6.96 -5.39
CA ILE A 25 -46.90 6.89 -6.83
C ILE A 25 -46.66 5.43 -7.19
N SER A 26 -47.75 4.71 -7.45
CA SER A 26 -47.66 3.37 -8.01
C SER A 26 -47.11 3.51 -9.43
N VAL A 27 -45.91 3.13 -9.65
CA VAL A 27 -45.31 3.06 -11.00
C VAL A 27 -46.09 1.98 -11.75
N PRO A 28 -46.71 2.30 -12.90
CA PRO A 28 -47.43 1.30 -13.70
C PRO A 28 -46.52 0.08 -14.02
N ASP A 29 -47.12 -1.09 -14.14
CA ASP A 29 -46.35 -2.31 -14.38
C ASP A 29 -45.53 -2.27 -15.69
N SER A 30 -45.95 -1.45 -16.68
CA SER A 30 -45.16 -1.19 -17.88
C SER A 30 -43.82 -0.52 -17.62
N TYR A 31 -43.69 0.22 -16.53
CA TYR A 31 -42.41 0.82 -16.10
C TYR A 31 -41.55 -0.14 -15.31
N LYS A 32 -42.08 -1.30 -14.91
CA LYS A 32 -41.30 -2.31 -14.14
C LYS A 32 -40.56 -3.28 -15.05
N SER A 33 -40.95 -3.39 -16.31
CA SER A 33 -40.39 -4.31 -17.29
C SER A 33 -39.51 -3.67 -18.37
N ASP A 34 -39.63 -2.33 -18.54
CA ASP A 34 -38.94 -1.61 -19.61
C ASP A 34 -37.68 -0.92 -19.10
N SER A 35 -36.71 -0.72 -20.00
CA SER A 35 -35.51 0.09 -19.70
C SER A 35 -35.90 1.52 -19.37
N GLN A 36 -35.41 2.02 -18.26
CA GLN A 36 -35.63 3.38 -17.80
C GLN A 36 -34.36 4.21 -17.93
N THR A 37 -34.42 5.34 -18.62
CA THR A 37 -33.36 6.33 -18.64
C THR A 37 -33.67 7.43 -17.68
N ILE A 38 -32.81 7.66 -16.69
CA ILE A 38 -32.96 8.74 -15.70
C ILE A 38 -31.83 9.74 -15.91
N SER A 39 -32.13 10.90 -16.47
CA SER A 39 -31.14 11.97 -16.60
C SER A 39 -30.99 12.75 -15.29
N GLY A 40 -29.77 13.13 -14.99
CA GLY A 40 -29.41 13.88 -13.79
C GLY A 40 -29.23 13.01 -12.54
N ALA A 41 -28.63 13.59 -11.52
CA ALA A 41 -28.32 12.92 -10.25
C ALA A 41 -29.56 12.41 -9.53
N ARG A 42 -29.43 11.28 -8.86
CA ARG A 42 -30.46 10.69 -7.99
C ARG A 42 -29.87 10.33 -6.65
N THR A 43 -30.61 10.61 -5.59
CA THR A 43 -30.26 10.24 -4.23
C THR A 43 -31.17 9.11 -3.77
N PHE A 44 -30.60 8.03 -3.30
CA PHE A 44 -31.29 6.91 -2.69
C PHE A 44 -31.00 6.95 -1.18
N ASN A 45 -32.02 7.21 -0.36
CA ASN A 45 -31.87 7.25 1.11
C ASN A 45 -31.93 5.84 1.74
N GLY A 46 -32.09 4.81 0.94
CA GLY A 46 -32.09 3.42 1.33
C GLY A 46 -31.10 2.60 0.50
N GLY A 47 -31.11 1.30 0.66
CA GLY A 47 -30.26 0.41 -0.13
C GLY A 47 -30.67 0.33 -1.59
N ILE A 48 -29.73 0.00 -2.46
CA ILE A 48 -29.96 -0.36 -3.86
C ILE A 48 -29.76 -1.87 -3.99
N THR A 49 -30.80 -2.57 -4.49
CA THR A 49 -30.70 -4.01 -4.77
C THR A 49 -30.84 -4.22 -6.27
N MET A 50 -29.84 -4.82 -6.87
CA MET A 50 -29.88 -5.27 -8.26
C MET A 50 -30.15 -6.79 -8.25
N GLY A 51 -31.35 -7.18 -8.66
CA GLY A 51 -31.77 -8.58 -8.75
C GLY A 51 -31.69 -9.10 -10.19
N GLY A 52 -31.70 -10.42 -10.32
CA GLY A 52 -31.69 -11.09 -11.63
C GLY A 52 -30.63 -12.18 -11.73
N THR A 53 -30.60 -12.86 -12.87
CA THR A 53 -29.66 -13.99 -13.08
C THR A 53 -28.21 -13.49 -13.27
N THR A 54 -28.06 -12.33 -13.93
CA THR A 54 -26.73 -11.73 -14.21
C THR A 54 -26.81 -10.20 -14.01
N PRO A 55 -26.98 -9.70 -12.76
CA PRO A 55 -27.06 -8.28 -12.54
C PRO A 55 -25.70 -7.61 -12.82
N THR A 56 -25.73 -6.48 -13.49
CA THR A 56 -24.55 -5.71 -13.87
C THR A 56 -24.72 -4.25 -13.46
N LEU A 57 -23.70 -3.65 -12.85
CA LEU A 57 -23.54 -2.22 -12.68
C LEU A 57 -22.47 -1.73 -13.64
N THR A 58 -22.85 -0.94 -14.64
CA THR A 58 -21.92 -0.28 -15.53
C THR A 58 -21.72 1.16 -15.11
N ILE A 59 -20.47 1.58 -14.93
CA ILE A 59 -20.09 2.95 -14.60
C ILE A 59 -19.21 3.46 -15.73
N GLY A 60 -19.60 4.58 -16.35
CA GLY A 60 -18.96 5.13 -17.54
C GLY A 60 -19.71 4.80 -18.84
N ASP A 61 -19.32 5.44 -19.91
CA ASP A 61 -19.92 5.34 -21.24
C ASP A 61 -18.94 4.87 -22.33
N ALA A 62 -17.77 4.34 -21.92
CA ALA A 62 -16.64 3.94 -22.76
C ALA A 62 -15.92 5.13 -23.45
N GLY A 63 -16.04 6.33 -22.90
CA GLY A 63 -15.23 7.48 -23.25
C GLY A 63 -13.90 7.50 -22.49
N ALA A 64 -13.07 8.47 -22.80
CA ALA A 64 -11.78 8.68 -22.13
C ALA A 64 -11.98 9.45 -20.80
N GLU A 65 -12.73 8.85 -19.87
CA GLU A 65 -13.00 9.42 -18.55
C GLU A 65 -12.66 8.46 -17.41
N ASP A 66 -12.14 9.01 -16.34
CA ASP A 66 -12.01 8.30 -15.07
C ASP A 66 -13.38 7.97 -14.48
N THR A 67 -13.57 6.73 -14.09
CA THR A 67 -14.80 6.29 -13.44
C THR A 67 -14.52 5.71 -12.06
N LYS A 68 -15.41 5.99 -11.08
CA LYS A 68 -15.17 5.52 -9.71
C LYS A 68 -16.42 5.36 -8.88
N ILE A 69 -16.28 4.55 -7.84
CA ILE A 69 -17.15 4.50 -6.66
C ILE A 69 -16.38 5.14 -5.51
N VAL A 70 -16.99 6.08 -4.80
CA VAL A 70 -16.44 6.71 -3.60
C VAL A 70 -17.17 6.16 -2.39
N PHE A 71 -16.40 5.72 -1.41
CA PHE A 71 -16.86 5.42 -0.06
C PHE A 71 -16.64 6.66 0.78
N ASP A 72 -17.67 7.49 0.89
CA ASP A 72 -17.66 8.78 1.58
C ASP A 72 -17.83 8.55 3.08
N GLY A 73 -16.75 8.60 3.82
CA GLY A 73 -16.68 8.38 5.25
C GLY A 73 -16.54 9.69 6.04
N ASN A 74 -16.96 9.68 7.31
CA ASN A 74 -16.84 10.87 8.16
C ASN A 74 -15.39 11.31 8.44
N ALA A 75 -14.46 10.35 8.57
CA ALA A 75 -13.06 10.63 8.89
C ALA A 75 -12.15 10.54 7.66
N GLN A 76 -12.46 9.64 6.74
CA GLN A 76 -11.64 9.34 5.58
C GLN A 76 -12.47 8.72 4.47
N ASP A 77 -12.24 9.20 3.25
CA ASP A 77 -12.82 8.62 2.04
C ASP A 77 -11.90 7.57 1.45
N PHE A 78 -12.50 6.63 0.73
CA PHE A 78 -11.82 5.69 -0.14
C PHE A 78 -12.52 5.63 -1.49
N HIS A 79 -11.79 5.24 -2.50
CA HIS A 79 -12.36 5.01 -3.83
C HIS A 79 -11.87 3.69 -4.44
N ILE A 80 -12.69 3.18 -5.35
CA ILE A 80 -12.29 2.18 -6.34
C ILE A 80 -12.72 2.68 -7.71
N GLY A 81 -11.84 2.68 -8.70
CA GLY A 81 -12.16 3.24 -10.00
C GLY A 81 -11.15 2.88 -11.08
N LEU A 82 -11.53 3.18 -12.31
CA LEU A 82 -10.67 3.07 -13.48
C LEU A 82 -9.99 4.42 -13.72
N ASP A 83 -8.68 4.44 -13.74
CA ASP A 83 -7.86 5.55 -14.20
C ASP A 83 -7.60 5.35 -15.69
N ASP A 84 -8.34 6.07 -16.52
CA ASP A 84 -8.28 5.94 -17.98
C ASP A 84 -6.89 6.31 -18.54
N SER A 85 -6.22 7.24 -17.89
CA SER A 85 -4.89 7.71 -18.35
C SER A 85 -3.78 6.68 -18.13
N ALA A 86 -3.96 5.77 -17.20
CA ALA A 86 -3.02 4.71 -16.86
C ALA A 86 -3.50 3.32 -17.30
N ASP A 87 -4.76 3.20 -17.74
CA ASP A 87 -5.46 1.94 -18.01
C ASP A 87 -5.51 1.00 -16.79
N ASP A 88 -5.49 1.59 -15.56
CA ASP A 88 -5.39 0.86 -14.30
C ASP A 88 -6.72 0.84 -13.53
N LEU A 89 -7.07 -0.31 -12.95
CA LEU A 89 -8.07 -0.34 -11.88
C LEU A 89 -7.40 0.00 -10.55
N VAL A 90 -7.82 1.09 -9.92
CA VAL A 90 -7.19 1.67 -8.73
C VAL A 90 -8.08 1.55 -7.49
N ILE A 91 -7.47 1.23 -6.35
CA ILE A 91 -8.03 1.39 -5.00
C ILE A 91 -7.16 2.40 -4.26
N GLY A 92 -7.76 3.47 -3.78
CA GLY A 92 -7.00 4.58 -3.18
C GLY A 92 -7.71 5.30 -2.05
N LEU A 93 -6.96 6.19 -1.42
CA LEU A 93 -7.39 7.05 -0.33
C LEU A 93 -7.90 8.38 -0.90
N GLY A 94 -8.94 8.93 -0.26
CA GLY A 94 -9.60 10.16 -0.68
C GLY A 94 -10.68 9.93 -1.74
N SER A 95 -11.30 11.00 -2.17
CA SER A 95 -12.36 10.97 -3.20
C SER A 95 -11.83 11.20 -4.61
N ALA A 96 -10.56 11.58 -4.78
CA ALA A 96 -9.92 11.85 -6.07
C ALA A 96 -9.11 10.64 -6.55
N LEU A 97 -9.43 10.14 -7.75
CA LEU A 97 -8.73 9.02 -8.36
C LEU A 97 -7.25 9.39 -8.67
N GLY A 98 -6.34 8.42 -8.53
CA GLY A 98 -4.93 8.58 -8.87
C GLY A 98 -4.09 9.41 -7.88
N THR A 99 -4.69 10.08 -6.89
CA THR A 99 -3.94 10.96 -5.98
C THR A 99 -3.16 10.19 -4.92
N THR A 100 -3.74 9.16 -4.33
CA THR A 100 -3.11 8.30 -3.32
C THR A 100 -3.52 6.86 -3.57
N THR A 101 -2.79 6.21 -4.45
CA THR A 101 -3.04 4.82 -4.83
C THR A 101 -2.48 3.87 -3.79
N HIS A 102 -3.34 3.06 -3.17
CA HIS A 102 -2.93 1.98 -2.28
C HIS A 102 -2.66 0.68 -3.03
N MET A 103 -3.44 0.43 -4.09
CA MET A 103 -3.31 -0.74 -4.94
C MET A 103 -3.78 -0.41 -6.35
N SER A 104 -3.05 -0.86 -7.35
CA SER A 104 -3.52 -0.87 -8.74
C SER A 104 -3.40 -2.25 -9.36
N PHE A 105 -4.27 -2.50 -10.33
CA PHE A 105 -4.23 -3.64 -11.25
C PHE A 105 -4.00 -3.07 -12.62
N ASP A 106 -2.82 -3.30 -13.17
CA ASP A 106 -2.47 -2.80 -14.48
C ASP A 106 -3.09 -3.64 -15.61
N GLU A 107 -3.12 -3.11 -16.81
CA GLU A 107 -3.67 -3.79 -17.99
C GLU A 107 -3.00 -5.13 -18.32
N ASN A 108 -1.74 -5.34 -17.88
CA ASN A 108 -0.97 -6.56 -18.09
C ASN A 108 -1.16 -7.60 -16.97
N GLY A 109 -1.97 -7.29 -15.98
CA GLY A 109 -2.31 -8.16 -14.85
C GLY A 109 -1.34 -8.09 -13.67
N ALA A 110 -0.45 -7.11 -13.61
CA ALA A 110 0.37 -6.87 -12.42
C ALA A 110 -0.47 -6.21 -11.32
N ILE A 111 -0.16 -6.57 -10.06
CA ILE A 111 -0.75 -5.92 -8.89
C ILE A 111 0.35 -5.13 -8.20
N LEU A 112 0.18 -3.82 -8.15
CA LEU A 112 1.12 -2.91 -7.52
C LEU A 112 0.56 -2.39 -6.20
N LYS A 113 1.44 -2.21 -5.24
CA LYS A 113 1.14 -1.61 -3.92
C LYS A 113 2.19 -0.52 -3.64
N PRO A 114 2.05 0.66 -4.24
CA PRO A 114 3.10 1.68 -4.23
C PRO A 114 3.44 2.23 -2.85
N LEU A 115 2.55 2.08 -1.88
CA LEU A 115 2.74 2.54 -0.50
C LEU A 115 3.11 1.41 0.47
N GLN A 116 3.36 0.19 -0.01
CA GLN A 116 3.83 -0.88 0.86
C GLN A 116 5.33 -0.70 1.15
N PRO A 117 5.75 -0.62 2.43
CA PRO A 117 7.13 -0.39 2.77
C PRO A 117 8.08 -1.42 2.16
N ALA A 118 9.08 -0.95 1.43
CA ALA A 118 10.13 -1.78 0.86
C ALA A 118 11.36 -0.93 0.57
N PHE A 119 12.55 -1.43 0.94
CA PHE A 119 13.79 -0.73 0.72
C PHE A 119 14.93 -1.69 0.38
N SER A 120 15.96 -1.17 -0.27
CA SER A 120 17.25 -1.82 -0.46
C SER A 120 18.35 -0.77 -0.49
N ALA A 121 19.33 -0.95 0.39
CA ALA A 121 20.49 -0.06 0.49
C ALA A 121 21.78 -0.86 0.49
N TYR A 122 22.88 -0.24 0.09
CA TYR A 122 24.22 -0.85 0.05
C TYR A 122 25.29 0.12 0.54
N ILE A 123 26.51 -0.41 0.77
CA ILE A 123 27.70 0.39 1.11
C ILE A 123 28.36 0.81 -0.20
N ALA A 124 28.50 2.10 -0.45
CA ALA A 124 29.11 2.61 -1.67
C ALA A 124 30.61 2.24 -1.78
N SER A 125 31.32 2.24 -0.66
CA SER A 125 32.75 1.95 -0.58
C SER A 125 33.03 0.96 0.54
N THR A 126 34.09 0.17 0.43
CA THR A 126 34.55 -0.75 1.45
C THR A 126 34.66 -0.08 2.82
N GLN A 127 34.10 -0.72 3.85
CA GLN A 127 34.13 -0.25 5.24
C GLN A 127 35.08 -1.14 6.06
N SER A 128 36.04 -0.50 6.74
CA SER A 128 36.93 -1.20 7.68
C SER A 128 36.21 -1.49 9.00
N ILE A 129 36.42 -2.68 9.52
CA ILE A 129 35.89 -3.15 10.81
C ILE A 129 37.11 -3.41 11.72
N SER A 130 37.17 -2.66 12.79
CA SER A 130 38.29 -2.79 13.75
C SER A 130 38.16 -4.09 14.54
N SER A 131 39.29 -4.67 14.85
CA SER A 131 39.39 -5.88 15.66
C SER A 131 38.65 -5.73 17.00
N THR A 132 38.05 -6.82 17.45
CA THR A 132 37.35 -6.91 18.76
C THR A 132 36.27 -5.85 19.01
N SER A 133 35.74 -5.22 17.98
CA SER A 133 34.76 -4.15 18.10
C SER A 133 33.39 -4.51 17.51
N THR A 134 32.37 -3.80 17.95
CA THR A 134 31.03 -3.81 17.32
C THR A 134 30.85 -2.52 16.53
N THR A 135 30.63 -2.68 15.24
CA THR A 135 30.55 -1.56 14.29
C THR A 135 29.21 -1.58 13.57
N THR A 136 28.58 -0.41 13.44
CA THR A 136 27.39 -0.25 12.59
C THR A 136 27.82 -0.25 11.13
N ILE A 137 27.12 -1.00 10.30
CA ILE A 137 27.38 -1.06 8.87
C ILE A 137 26.72 0.13 8.18
N THR A 138 27.52 0.86 7.40
CA THR A 138 27.16 2.16 6.79
C THR A 138 26.48 1.97 5.44
N PHE A 139 25.26 1.46 5.42
CA PHE A 139 24.44 1.36 4.21
C PHE A 139 24.02 2.76 3.75
N ASN A 140 24.91 3.45 3.05
CA ASN A 140 24.82 4.88 2.74
C ASN A 140 24.29 5.20 1.34
N THR A 141 23.89 4.19 0.58
CA THR A 141 23.38 4.37 -0.79
C THR A 141 22.18 3.46 -1.01
N GLU A 142 21.09 4.03 -1.45
CA GLU A 142 19.87 3.30 -1.78
C GLU A 142 19.94 2.73 -3.21
N VAL A 143 19.40 1.54 -3.39
CA VAL A 143 18.98 1.03 -4.69
C VAL A 143 17.55 1.49 -4.95
N PHE A 144 16.70 1.34 -3.94
CA PHE A 144 15.35 1.91 -3.89
C PHE A 144 14.91 2.04 -2.43
N ASP A 145 14.03 3.00 -2.20
CA ASP A 145 13.26 3.17 -0.95
C ASP A 145 11.86 3.68 -1.32
N GLN A 146 10.88 2.78 -1.21
CA GLN A 146 9.56 3.01 -1.80
C GLN A 146 8.77 4.11 -1.09
N ASN A 147 8.99 4.33 0.19
CA ASN A 147 8.25 5.31 1.00
C ASN A 147 9.15 6.26 1.79
N ALA A 148 10.44 6.31 1.50
CA ALA A 148 11.43 7.05 2.26
C ALA A 148 11.51 6.61 3.73
N ASP A 149 11.43 5.28 3.96
CA ASP A 149 11.47 4.66 5.29
C ASP A 149 12.90 4.29 5.73
N PHE A 150 13.89 4.36 4.82
CA PHE A 150 15.30 4.12 5.10
C PHE A 150 16.10 5.42 5.08
N ASN A 151 16.91 5.64 6.09
CA ASN A 151 17.72 6.84 6.22
C ASN A 151 19.21 6.51 6.03
N THR A 152 19.78 6.94 4.92
CA THR A 152 21.19 6.73 4.56
C THR A 152 22.19 7.51 5.41
N SER A 153 21.74 8.49 6.20
CA SER A 153 22.61 9.28 7.08
C SER A 153 22.91 8.57 8.41
N ASN A 154 21.96 7.77 8.90
CA ASN A 154 22.11 6.99 10.12
C ASN A 154 22.00 5.46 9.89
N TYR A 155 21.80 5.06 8.61
CA TYR A 155 21.77 3.67 8.15
C TYR A 155 20.65 2.83 8.75
N THR A 156 19.51 3.47 8.97
CA THR A 156 18.40 2.91 9.75
C THR A 156 17.13 2.86 8.91
N PHE A 157 16.48 1.73 8.89
CA PHE A 157 15.09 1.59 8.46
C PHE A 157 14.17 1.92 9.62
N THR A 158 13.09 2.66 9.37
CA THR A 158 12.04 2.95 10.37
C THR A 158 10.71 2.38 9.87
N ALA A 159 10.09 1.51 10.65
CA ALA A 159 8.81 0.91 10.30
C ALA A 159 7.68 1.97 10.30
N PRO A 160 7.04 2.27 9.18
CA PRO A 160 5.96 3.27 9.14
C PRO A 160 4.66 2.76 9.75
N VAL A 161 4.47 1.44 9.82
CA VAL A 161 3.28 0.80 10.38
C VAL A 161 3.68 -0.41 11.21
N THR A 162 2.84 -0.77 12.20
CA THR A 162 3.00 -2.02 12.95
C THR A 162 2.76 -3.21 12.03
N GLY A 163 3.66 -4.18 12.05
CA GLY A 163 3.56 -5.36 11.20
C GLY A 163 4.75 -6.31 11.29
N ARG A 164 4.75 -7.29 10.40
CA ARG A 164 5.86 -8.22 10.24
C ARG A 164 6.67 -7.87 9.01
N TYR A 165 7.96 -7.65 9.23
CA TYR A 165 8.89 -7.23 8.20
C TYR A 165 9.89 -8.35 7.90
N LEU A 166 10.04 -8.68 6.61
CA LEU A 166 11.21 -9.40 6.15
C LEU A 166 12.38 -8.42 6.15
N LEU A 167 13.43 -8.73 6.90
CA LEU A 167 14.69 -7.99 6.90
C LEU A 167 15.80 -8.95 6.52
N ALA A 168 16.64 -8.56 5.57
CA ALA A 168 17.73 -9.40 5.13
C ALA A 168 18.98 -8.57 4.81
N ILE A 169 20.13 -9.19 5.07
CA ILE A 169 21.44 -8.65 4.76
C ILE A 169 22.24 -9.65 3.93
N LYS A 170 23.06 -9.11 3.06
CA LYS A 170 24.09 -9.81 2.31
C LYS A 170 25.33 -8.93 2.27
N PHE A 171 26.47 -9.48 2.64
CA PHE A 171 27.74 -8.79 2.38
C PHE A 171 28.91 -9.76 2.30
N ARG A 172 29.97 -9.31 1.65
CA ARG A 172 31.26 -10.00 1.58
C ARG A 172 32.21 -9.42 2.63
N LEU A 173 32.78 -10.27 3.45
CA LEU A 173 33.94 -9.93 4.27
C LEU A 173 35.22 -10.08 3.45
N VAL A 174 36.13 -9.18 3.67
CA VAL A 174 37.47 -9.17 3.04
C VAL A 174 38.54 -9.16 4.11
N ASN A 175 39.58 -9.96 3.95
CA ASN A 175 40.63 -10.17 4.93
C ASN A 175 40.09 -10.72 6.26
N ALA A 176 39.10 -11.61 6.18
CA ALA A 176 38.47 -12.23 7.35
C ALA A 176 39.30 -13.41 7.90
N ASP A 177 40.44 -13.74 7.29
CA ASP A 177 41.37 -14.82 7.63
C ASP A 177 42.25 -14.51 8.84
N GLY A 178 41.71 -13.80 9.81
CA GLY A 178 42.44 -13.53 11.05
C GLY A 178 42.92 -14.80 11.73
N ASN A 179 44.18 -14.91 11.88
CA ASN A 179 45.00 -15.87 12.64
C ASN A 179 44.38 -17.16 13.17
N SER A 180 45.11 -18.22 13.07
CA SER A 180 44.89 -19.59 13.54
C SER A 180 44.34 -19.68 14.97
N GLY A 181 43.02 -19.60 15.19
CA GLY A 181 42.55 -19.86 16.54
C GLY A 181 41.09 -19.48 16.85
N GLY A 182 40.11 -19.97 16.10
CA GLY A 182 38.72 -19.95 16.57
C GLY A 182 38.05 -18.57 16.59
N HIS A 183 38.45 -17.69 15.70
CA HIS A 183 37.82 -16.39 15.54
C HIS A 183 36.44 -16.49 14.88
N TYR A 184 35.57 -15.56 15.21
CA TYR A 184 34.22 -15.51 14.65
C TYR A 184 33.82 -14.07 14.32
N THR A 185 32.82 -13.97 13.45
CA THR A 185 32.09 -12.75 13.16
C THR A 185 30.66 -12.94 13.60
N GLN A 186 30.12 -11.98 14.33
CA GLN A 186 28.69 -11.86 14.63
C GLN A 186 28.08 -10.79 13.72
N THR A 187 27.16 -11.20 12.89
CA THR A 187 26.33 -10.31 12.10
C THR A 187 24.99 -10.15 12.78
N GLN A 188 24.54 -8.92 12.95
CA GLN A 188 23.35 -8.60 13.73
C GLN A 188 22.41 -7.70 12.94
N ILE A 189 21.14 -8.10 12.84
CA ILE A 189 20.04 -7.18 12.55
C ILE A 189 19.49 -6.75 13.91
N VAL A 190 19.62 -5.47 14.21
CA VAL A 190 19.22 -4.88 15.50
C VAL A 190 17.95 -4.08 15.28
N THR A 191 16.84 -4.55 15.79
CA THR A 191 15.57 -3.80 15.82
C THR A 191 15.35 -3.19 17.20
N SER A 192 14.39 -2.27 17.30
CA SER A 192 13.98 -1.70 18.59
C SER A 192 13.57 -2.80 19.59
N ASN A 193 12.95 -3.88 19.10
CA ASN A 193 12.39 -4.94 19.94
C ASN A 193 13.40 -6.01 20.31
N ARG A 194 14.35 -6.35 19.40
CA ARG A 194 15.34 -7.41 19.64
C ARG A 194 16.52 -7.36 18.69
N THR A 195 17.55 -8.11 19.03
CA THR A 195 18.72 -8.35 18.18
C THR A 195 18.68 -9.77 17.62
N TYR A 196 18.73 -9.88 16.31
CA TYR A 196 18.87 -11.16 15.60
C TYR A 196 20.35 -11.35 15.25
N THR A 197 20.95 -12.43 15.70
CA THR A 197 22.39 -12.65 15.57
C THR A 197 22.69 -13.92 14.78
N THR A 198 23.57 -13.81 13.80
CA THR A 198 24.20 -14.93 13.12
C THR A 198 25.69 -14.92 13.45
N ILE A 199 26.22 -16.07 13.82
CA ILE A 199 27.65 -16.23 14.15
C ILE A 199 28.27 -17.13 13.10
N SER A 200 29.38 -16.70 12.52
CA SER A 200 30.17 -17.47 11.56
C SER A 200 31.64 -17.53 12.00
N GLY A 201 32.26 -18.68 11.91
CA GLY A 201 33.71 -18.78 12.03
C GLY A 201 34.37 -18.13 10.82
N THR A 202 35.47 -17.43 11.03
CA THR A 202 36.23 -16.75 9.99
C THR A 202 37.54 -17.46 9.72
N THR A 203 37.68 -18.04 8.54
CA THR A 203 38.85 -18.82 8.15
C THR A 203 39.38 -18.50 6.75
N LEU A 204 38.65 -17.68 6.00
CA LEU A 204 38.93 -17.36 4.60
C LEU A 204 39.20 -15.89 4.40
N THR A 205 40.04 -15.55 3.43
CA THR A 205 40.27 -14.15 3.01
C THR A 205 38.98 -13.47 2.54
N TYR A 206 38.06 -14.23 1.92
CA TYR A 206 36.76 -13.77 1.48
C TYR A 206 35.68 -14.68 2.04
N GLU A 207 34.73 -14.10 2.73
CA GLU A 207 33.55 -14.81 3.25
C GLU A 207 32.28 -14.08 2.95
N ALA A 208 31.20 -14.81 2.62
CA ALA A 208 29.88 -14.27 2.46
C ALA A 208 29.14 -14.36 3.80
N GLN A 209 28.48 -13.26 4.18
CA GLN A 209 27.57 -13.20 5.33
C GLN A 209 26.15 -12.91 4.84
N ASN A 210 25.23 -13.74 5.27
CA ASN A 210 23.81 -13.59 4.95
C ASN A 210 23.00 -13.85 6.22
N THR A 211 22.06 -12.97 6.51
CA THR A 211 21.10 -13.15 7.59
C THR A 211 19.74 -12.68 7.10
N THR A 212 18.74 -13.51 7.30
CA THR A 212 17.34 -13.17 6.95
C THR A 212 16.48 -13.49 8.15
N VAL A 213 15.61 -12.55 8.51
CA VAL A 213 14.70 -12.68 9.64
C VAL A 213 13.31 -12.13 9.28
N ILE A 214 12.30 -12.62 9.98
CA ILE A 214 11.02 -11.97 10.05
C ILE A 214 10.94 -11.29 11.41
N ALA A 215 10.92 -9.97 11.41
CA ALA A 215 10.87 -9.14 12.59
C ALA A 215 9.45 -8.64 12.84
N ASP A 216 9.00 -8.69 14.08
CA ASP A 216 7.84 -7.96 14.57
C ASP A 216 8.29 -6.55 14.92
N MET A 217 7.68 -5.55 14.28
CA MET A 217 8.01 -4.14 14.49
C MET A 217 6.72 -3.34 14.66
N ASP A 218 6.71 -2.47 15.66
CA ASP A 218 5.67 -1.47 15.81
C ASP A 218 5.95 -0.25 14.93
N ALA A 219 4.94 0.56 14.69
CA ALA A 219 5.14 1.84 13.99
C ALA A 219 6.19 2.69 14.73
N SER A 220 7.17 3.20 14.00
CA SER A 220 8.33 3.94 14.48
C SER A 220 9.46 3.07 15.07
N ASP A 221 9.32 1.76 15.13
CA ASP A 221 10.45 0.89 15.43
C ASP A 221 11.52 0.99 14.35
N THR A 222 12.76 0.82 14.76
CA THR A 222 13.91 0.95 13.86
C THR A 222 14.63 -0.37 13.66
N ALA A 223 15.32 -0.51 12.53
CA ALA A 223 16.23 -1.62 12.25
C ALA A 223 17.51 -1.11 11.61
N LEU A 224 18.63 -1.60 12.11
CA LEU A 224 19.97 -1.36 11.56
C LEU A 224 20.85 -2.60 11.64
N VAL A 225 21.98 -2.57 10.98
CA VAL A 225 22.91 -3.69 10.94
C VAL A 225 24.19 -3.39 11.69
N LYS A 226 24.61 -4.34 12.53
CA LYS A 226 25.90 -4.29 13.22
C LYS A 226 26.70 -5.55 12.92
N ILE A 227 28.00 -5.41 13.01
CA ILE A 227 28.93 -6.52 12.96
C ILE A 227 29.87 -6.46 14.17
N THR A 228 30.10 -7.58 14.77
CA THR A 228 31.08 -7.75 15.87
C THR A 228 32.13 -8.75 15.42
N SER A 229 33.37 -8.35 15.53
CA SER A 229 34.51 -9.22 15.24
C SER A 229 35.18 -9.69 16.54
N SER A 230 35.58 -10.96 16.56
CA SER A 230 36.52 -11.47 17.58
C SER A 230 37.92 -11.62 17.02
N ASN A 231 38.19 -11.21 15.78
CA ASN A 231 39.48 -11.32 15.13
C ASN A 231 40.50 -10.37 15.73
N ASP A 232 41.76 -10.79 15.77
CA ASP A 232 42.86 -9.94 16.22
C ASP A 232 43.29 -8.91 15.16
N ASN A 233 42.91 -9.16 13.90
CA ASN A 233 43.18 -8.25 12.78
C ASN A 233 41.92 -7.52 12.33
N ASP A 234 42.11 -6.28 11.84
CA ASP A 234 41.09 -5.55 11.17
C ASP A 234 40.71 -6.26 9.87
N TYR A 235 39.41 -6.28 9.57
CA TYR A 235 38.90 -6.78 8.31
C TYR A 235 37.95 -5.74 7.67
N GLN A 236 37.39 -6.06 6.52
CA GLN A 236 36.58 -5.14 5.78
C GLN A 236 35.25 -5.76 5.33
N VAL A 237 34.23 -4.96 5.25
CA VAL A 237 33.00 -5.26 4.51
C VAL A 237 33.12 -4.67 3.12
N GLY A 238 32.98 -5.48 2.08
CA GLY A 238 33.13 -5.05 0.69
C GLY A 238 32.05 -4.05 0.32
N GLY A 239 32.42 -3.05 -0.51
CA GLY A 239 31.51 -2.05 -1.04
C GLY A 239 30.94 -2.45 -2.40
N GLY A 240 29.82 -1.80 -2.78
CA GLY A 240 29.15 -1.98 -4.05
C GLY A 240 27.85 -2.78 -3.97
N SER A 241 26.88 -2.42 -4.81
CA SER A 241 25.53 -3.02 -4.79
C SER A 241 25.47 -4.51 -5.11
N GLY A 242 26.48 -5.04 -5.80
CA GLY A 242 26.59 -6.49 -6.09
C GLY A 242 27.06 -7.34 -4.92
N GLU A 243 27.74 -6.74 -3.96
CA GLU A 243 28.42 -7.46 -2.87
C GLU A 243 27.76 -7.25 -1.51
N THR A 244 27.08 -6.13 -1.33
CA THR A 244 26.56 -5.69 -0.03
C THR A 244 25.16 -5.15 -0.19
N SER A 245 24.24 -5.61 0.66
CA SER A 245 22.88 -5.06 0.71
C SER A 245 22.26 -5.26 2.09
N PHE A 246 21.49 -4.30 2.51
CA PHE A 246 20.48 -4.41 3.54
C PHE A 246 19.14 -4.07 2.91
N PHE A 247 18.20 -4.96 3.00
CA PHE A 247 16.90 -4.80 2.35
C PHE A 247 15.79 -5.39 3.19
N GLY A 248 14.60 -4.91 2.96
CA GLY A 248 13.43 -5.39 3.66
C GLY A 248 12.12 -4.96 3.02
N CYS A 249 11.05 -5.60 3.45
CA CYS A 249 9.69 -5.25 3.05
C CYS A 249 8.68 -5.67 4.12
N LEU A 250 7.54 -4.98 4.14
CA LEU A 250 6.39 -5.38 4.95
C LEU A 250 5.77 -6.65 4.36
N LEU A 251 5.56 -7.67 5.20
CA LEU A 251 4.87 -8.91 4.83
C LEU A 251 3.38 -8.86 5.17
N ALA A 252 3.04 -8.43 6.41
CA ALA A 252 1.66 -8.39 6.91
C ALA A 252 1.53 -7.44 8.11
#